data_44b472a55f94e938eedcb3a0497fb777
#
_entry.id   44b472a55f94e938eedcb3a0497fb777
#
_cell.length_a   1.000
_cell.length_b   1.000
_cell.length_c   1.000
_cell.angle_alpha   90.00
_cell.angle_beta   90.00
_cell.angle_gamma   90.00
#
_symmetry.space_group_name_H-M   'P 1'
#
loop_
_entity.id
_entity.type
_entity.pdbx_description
1 polymer ?
#
loop_
_entity_poly.entity_id
_entity_poly.type
_entity_poly.pdbx_seq_one_letter_code
_entity_poly.pdbx_strand_id
1 'polypeptide(L)'
;MSDKQYLSADQLLVDSFRLAERVFSSGFKPTMIIAIWRGGVPIGIAVQEFLAYCGIETDHIAIRTSSYDAGIDQRLGGIRVHGLNYLIKNVTAEDKLLIVDDVFDTGRTVDAVIERLTSLARLNTPSDVRVAVPYYKPSRREVDRVPEYF
;
A
#
# COMPACT_ATOMS: atom_id res chain seq x y z
N MET A 1 -12.46 -19.81 -18.41
CA MET A 1 -11.11 -19.23 -18.50
C MET A 1 -11.21 -17.76 -18.09
N SER A 2 -10.44 -17.33 -17.14
CA SER A 2 -10.33 -15.89 -16.89
C SER A 2 -9.46 -15.30 -17.99
N ASP A 3 -10.00 -14.33 -18.73
CA ASP A 3 -9.21 -13.58 -19.68
C ASP A 3 -8.08 -12.86 -18.95
N LYS A 4 -6.85 -13.22 -19.28
CA LYS A 4 -5.69 -12.53 -18.75
C LYS A 4 -5.55 -11.18 -19.43
N GLN A 5 -5.65 -10.13 -18.64
CA GLN A 5 -5.38 -8.79 -19.12
C GLN A 5 -3.89 -8.48 -18.97
N TYR A 6 -3.26 -8.13 -20.07
CA TYR A 6 -1.86 -7.69 -20.09
C TYR A 6 -1.79 -6.18 -20.07
N LEU A 7 -0.93 -5.65 -19.24
CA LEU A 7 -0.70 -4.20 -19.12
C LEU A 7 0.69 -3.86 -19.64
N SER A 8 0.78 -2.82 -20.45
CA SER A 8 2.07 -2.26 -20.85
C SER A 8 2.68 -1.40 -19.73
N ALA A 9 3.97 -1.16 -19.80
CA ALA A 9 4.63 -0.24 -18.87
C ALA A 9 4.07 1.19 -18.96
N ASP A 10 3.77 1.65 -20.16
CA ASP A 10 3.16 2.96 -20.38
C ASP A 10 1.76 3.06 -19.76
N GLN A 11 0.95 2.01 -19.90
CA GLN A 11 -0.38 1.97 -19.29
C GLN A 11 -0.28 1.98 -17.75
N LEU A 12 0.66 1.24 -17.19
CA LEU A 12 0.90 1.24 -15.74
C LEU A 12 1.29 2.64 -15.24
N LEU A 13 2.13 3.34 -15.97
CA LEU A 13 2.54 4.70 -15.61
C LEU A 13 1.36 5.67 -15.65
N VAL A 14 0.55 5.63 -16.71
CA VAL A 14 -0.66 6.47 -16.83
C VAL A 14 -1.65 6.16 -15.70
N ASP A 15 -1.90 4.89 -15.42
CA ASP A 15 -2.81 4.50 -14.34
C ASP A 15 -2.29 4.90 -12.96
N SER A 16 -0.98 4.90 -12.77
CA SER A 16 -0.34 5.35 -11.52
C SER A 16 -0.54 6.85 -11.29
N PHE A 17 -0.41 7.67 -12.33
CA PHE A 17 -0.70 9.11 -12.23
C PHE A 17 -2.19 9.40 -12.05
N ARG A 18 -3.07 8.64 -12.69
CA ARG A 18 -4.52 8.74 -12.45
C ARG A 18 -4.88 8.39 -11.00
N LEU A 19 -4.23 7.40 -10.43
CA LEU A 19 -4.38 7.04 -9.03
C LEU A 19 -3.93 8.19 -8.12
N ALA A 20 -2.78 8.79 -8.41
CA ALA A 20 -2.26 9.94 -7.68
C ALA A 20 -3.23 11.14 -7.72
N GLU A 21 -3.82 11.40 -8.88
CA GLU A 21 -4.84 12.44 -9.05
C GLU A 21 -6.07 12.17 -8.19
N ARG A 22 -6.52 10.92 -8.09
CA ARG A 22 -7.65 10.56 -7.21
C ARG A 22 -7.33 10.82 -5.74
N VAL A 23 -6.13 10.47 -5.30
CA VAL A 23 -5.68 10.76 -3.93
C VAL A 23 -5.69 12.26 -3.69
N PHE A 24 -5.09 13.04 -4.58
CA PHE A 24 -5.04 14.49 -4.49
C PHE A 24 -6.44 15.13 -4.47
N SER A 25 -7.31 14.73 -5.41
CA SER A 25 -8.66 15.28 -5.55
C SER A 25 -9.58 14.95 -4.38
N SER A 26 -9.28 13.90 -3.62
CA SER A 26 -10.03 13.55 -2.42
C SER A 26 -9.79 14.51 -1.25
N GLY A 27 -8.76 15.34 -1.32
CA GLY A 27 -8.33 16.21 -0.23
C GLY A 27 -7.45 15.53 0.82
N PHE A 28 -7.18 14.24 0.67
CA PHE A 28 -6.25 13.53 1.55
C PHE A 28 -4.82 13.98 1.29
N LYS A 29 -4.15 14.41 2.36
CA LYS A 29 -2.76 14.85 2.31
C LYS A 29 -1.90 13.91 3.14
N PRO A 30 -1.37 12.84 2.56
CA PRO A 30 -0.52 11.92 3.31
C PRO A 30 0.75 12.64 3.77
N THR A 31 1.23 12.27 4.95
CA THR A 31 2.53 12.70 5.47
C THR A 31 3.59 11.64 5.24
N MET A 32 3.17 10.39 5.05
CA MET A 32 4.02 9.24 4.83
C MET A 32 3.44 8.33 3.75
N ILE A 33 4.27 7.90 2.82
CA ILE A 33 3.92 6.90 1.79
C ILE A 33 4.74 5.62 2.03
N ILE A 34 4.05 4.49 2.06
CA ILE A 34 4.67 3.16 2.04
C ILE A 34 4.37 2.52 0.68
N ALA A 35 5.41 2.19 -0.07
CA ALA A 35 5.29 1.36 -1.27
C ALA A 35 5.66 -0.09 -0.95
N ILE A 36 4.80 -1.03 -1.32
CA ILE A 36 5.06 -2.45 -1.08
C ILE A 36 5.94 -2.98 -2.20
N TRP A 37 7.11 -3.43 -1.81
CA TRP A 37 8.07 -4.05 -2.73
C TRP A 37 7.53 -5.41 -3.20
N ARG A 38 7.53 -5.70 -4.48
CA ARG A 38 8.14 -4.98 -5.62
C ARG A 38 7.14 -4.14 -6.41
N GLY A 39 5.96 -4.69 -6.68
CA GLY A 39 5.00 -4.15 -7.64
C GLY A 39 4.51 -2.75 -7.29
N GLY A 40 4.36 -2.45 -6.01
CA GLY A 40 3.92 -1.13 -5.55
C GLY A 40 4.95 0.00 -5.70
N VAL A 41 6.23 -0.32 -5.91
CA VAL A 41 7.29 0.70 -5.92
C VAL A 41 7.19 1.65 -7.11
N PRO A 42 7.06 1.20 -8.36
CA PRO A 42 6.89 2.12 -9.50
C PRO A 42 5.68 3.03 -9.34
N ILE A 43 4.58 2.50 -8.82
CA ILE A 43 3.35 3.25 -8.56
C ILE A 43 3.56 4.26 -7.43
N GLY A 44 4.20 3.83 -6.35
CA GLY A 44 4.53 4.69 -5.22
C GLY A 44 5.41 5.86 -5.60
N ILE A 45 6.38 5.67 -6.50
CA ILE A 45 7.23 6.74 -7.04
C ILE A 45 6.36 7.76 -7.81
N ALA A 46 5.51 7.29 -8.71
CA ALA A 46 4.62 8.17 -9.48
C ALA A 46 3.68 8.97 -8.59
N VAL A 47 3.09 8.32 -7.59
CA VAL A 47 2.20 8.97 -6.61
C VAL A 47 2.96 10.02 -5.80
N GLN A 48 4.13 9.70 -5.30
CA GLN A 48 4.95 10.62 -4.52
C GLN A 48 5.35 11.84 -5.34
N GLU A 49 5.84 11.64 -6.56
CA GLU A 49 6.26 12.73 -7.45
C GLU A 49 5.08 13.64 -7.82
N PHE A 50 3.92 13.06 -8.14
CA PHE A 50 2.72 13.84 -8.45
C PHE A 50 2.26 14.69 -7.25
N LEU A 51 2.21 14.09 -6.06
CA LEU A 51 1.81 14.82 -4.85
C LEU A 51 2.81 15.93 -4.51
N ALA A 52 4.11 15.68 -4.67
CA ALA A 52 5.14 16.69 -4.49
C ALA A 52 4.98 17.85 -5.49
N TYR A 53 4.70 17.55 -6.74
CA TYR A 53 4.39 18.57 -7.77
C TYR A 53 3.18 19.43 -7.38
N CYS A 54 2.18 18.81 -6.73
CA CYS A 54 0.99 19.51 -6.22
C CYS A 54 1.22 20.22 -4.87
N GLY A 55 2.44 20.26 -4.36
CA GLY A 55 2.78 20.91 -3.10
C GLY A 55 2.57 20.08 -1.84
N ILE A 56 2.34 18.78 -1.98
CA ILE A 56 2.20 17.84 -0.84
C ILE A 56 3.52 17.09 -0.67
N GLU A 57 4.30 17.50 0.31
CA GLU A 57 5.54 16.82 0.67
C GLU A 57 5.24 15.64 1.61
N THR A 58 5.87 14.52 1.32
CA THR A 58 5.72 13.29 2.10
C THR A 58 7.07 12.68 2.42
N ASP A 59 7.18 12.06 3.58
CA ASP A 59 8.21 11.06 3.79
C ASP A 59 7.77 9.75 3.13
N HIS A 60 8.70 8.93 2.67
CA HIS A 60 8.36 7.74 1.89
C HIS A 60 9.41 6.65 2.05
N ILE A 61 8.95 5.40 1.99
CA ILE A 61 9.79 4.21 2.09
C ILE A 61 9.16 3.04 1.34
N ALA A 62 10.01 2.14 0.84
CA ALA A 62 9.59 0.84 0.36
C ALA A 62 9.74 -0.20 1.49
N ILE A 63 8.74 -1.06 1.64
CA ILE A 63 8.79 -2.20 2.54
C ILE A 63 8.62 -3.49 1.74
N ARG A 64 9.13 -4.59 2.26
CA ARG A 64 9.01 -5.89 1.61
C ARG A 64 8.10 -6.79 2.41
N THR A 65 7.23 -7.52 1.70
CA THR A 65 6.46 -8.63 2.27
C THR A 65 6.90 -9.96 1.66
N SER A 66 6.83 -11.02 2.45
CA SER A 66 7.08 -12.36 1.97
C SER A 66 6.11 -13.33 2.63
N SER A 67 5.60 -14.29 1.84
CA SER A 67 4.80 -15.38 2.38
C SER A 67 5.70 -16.39 3.09
N TYR A 68 5.19 -16.99 4.14
CA TYR A 68 5.80 -18.17 4.76
C TYR A 68 4.77 -19.27 4.95
N ASP A 69 5.20 -20.49 4.74
CA ASP A 69 4.39 -21.67 4.99
C ASP A 69 4.60 -22.12 6.44
N ALA A 70 3.51 -22.36 7.16
CA ALA A 70 3.56 -22.88 8.53
C ALA A 70 3.61 -24.42 8.53
N GLY A 71 4.56 -25.01 7.82
CA GLY A 71 4.75 -26.46 7.76
C GLY A 71 3.64 -27.20 7.01
N ILE A 72 3.12 -28.28 7.59
CA ILE A 72 2.16 -29.18 6.92
C ILE A 72 0.76 -28.55 6.72
N ASP A 73 0.45 -27.49 7.43
CA ASP A 73 -0.84 -26.82 7.34
C ASP A 73 -0.75 -25.49 6.57
N GLN A 74 -0.96 -25.54 5.26
CA GLN A 74 -0.99 -24.38 4.38
C GLN A 74 -2.06 -23.34 4.77
N ARG A 75 -3.01 -23.69 5.64
CA ARG A 75 -4.05 -22.77 6.14
C ARG A 75 -3.50 -21.80 7.18
N LEU A 76 -2.35 -22.11 7.78
CA LEU A 76 -1.68 -21.27 8.76
C LEU A 76 -0.55 -20.42 8.15
N GLY A 77 -0.40 -20.45 6.81
CA GLY A 77 0.55 -19.60 6.09
C GLY A 77 0.31 -18.13 6.43
N GLY A 78 1.39 -17.39 6.73
CA GLY A 78 1.35 -16.00 7.11
C GLY A 78 2.18 -15.11 6.16
N ILE A 79 2.11 -13.83 6.41
CA ILE A 79 2.87 -12.82 5.67
C ILE A 79 3.85 -12.17 6.65
N ARG A 80 5.14 -12.19 6.29
CA ARG A 80 6.16 -11.45 7.01
C ARG A 80 6.34 -10.08 6.39
N VAL A 81 6.53 -9.08 7.23
CA VAL A 81 6.75 -7.70 6.83
C VAL A 81 8.16 -7.29 7.25
N HIS A 82 8.93 -6.80 6.29
CA HIS A 82 10.32 -6.39 6.47
C HIS A 82 10.46 -4.90 6.18
N GLY A 83 11.34 -4.23 6.93
CA GLY A 83 11.68 -2.83 6.68
C GLY A 83 10.85 -1.81 7.45
N LEU A 84 10.07 -2.23 8.44
CA LEU A 84 9.24 -1.32 9.25
C LEU A 84 10.03 -0.48 10.27
N ASN A 85 11.30 -0.77 10.51
CA ASN A 85 12.09 -0.09 11.53
C ASN A 85 12.15 1.43 11.34
N TYR A 86 12.28 1.87 10.09
CA TYR A 86 12.27 3.30 9.78
C TYR A 86 10.94 3.94 10.15
N LEU A 87 9.84 3.32 9.76
CA LEU A 87 8.49 3.81 10.08
C LEU A 87 8.27 3.90 11.58
N ILE A 88 8.55 2.83 12.31
CA ILE A 88 8.33 2.77 13.77
C ILE A 88 9.08 3.87 14.50
N LYS A 89 10.26 4.24 14.02
CA LYS A 89 11.06 5.32 14.60
C LYS A 89 10.55 6.72 14.26
N ASN A 90 9.82 6.87 13.19
CA ASN A 90 9.49 8.20 12.62
C ASN A 90 8.00 8.51 12.62
N VAL A 91 7.10 7.52 12.71
CA VAL A 91 5.66 7.77 12.71
C VAL A 91 5.14 8.24 14.06
N THR A 92 4.10 9.05 13.99
CA THR A 92 3.30 9.48 15.14
C THR A 92 1.82 9.23 14.85
N ALA A 93 1.00 9.30 15.89
CA ALA A 93 -0.45 9.16 15.74
C ALA A 93 -1.09 10.25 14.86
N GLU A 94 -0.42 11.38 14.69
CA GLU A 94 -0.88 12.50 13.85
C GLU A 94 -0.57 12.29 12.37
N ASP A 95 0.30 11.34 12.04
CA ASP A 95 0.64 11.04 10.66
C ASP A 95 -0.55 10.48 9.88
N LYS A 96 -0.54 10.76 8.58
CA LYS A 96 -1.47 10.23 7.60
C LYS A 96 -0.72 9.33 6.65
N LEU A 97 -1.01 8.04 6.70
CA LEU A 97 -0.28 7.02 5.98
C LEU A 97 -1.02 6.62 4.71
N LEU A 98 -0.31 6.64 3.58
CA LEU A 98 -0.77 6.07 2.32
C LEU A 98 0.04 4.81 2.00
N ILE A 99 -0.62 3.68 1.94
CA ILE A 99 -0.03 2.41 1.51
C ILE A 99 -0.33 2.24 0.03
N VAL A 100 0.71 2.04 -0.77
CA VAL A 100 0.62 1.88 -2.22
C VAL A 100 1.09 0.49 -2.63
N ASP A 101 0.27 -0.21 -3.39
CA ASP A 101 0.59 -1.49 -4.00
C ASP A 101 0.13 -1.50 -5.46
N ASP A 102 0.48 -2.53 -6.22
CA ASP A 102 0.08 -2.65 -7.62
C ASP A 102 -1.34 -3.22 -7.77
N VAL A 103 -1.65 -4.25 -7.02
CA VAL A 103 -2.95 -4.95 -7.07
C VAL A 103 -3.46 -5.21 -5.66
N PHE A 104 -4.72 -4.87 -5.40
CA PHE A 104 -5.44 -5.35 -4.24
C PHE A 104 -6.23 -6.61 -4.66
N ASP A 105 -5.66 -7.76 -4.39
CA ASP A 105 -6.23 -9.08 -4.71
C ASP A 105 -6.99 -9.61 -3.49
N THR A 106 -6.38 -10.44 -2.66
CA THR A 106 -7.01 -10.92 -1.42
C THR A 106 -7.09 -9.84 -0.33
N GLY A 107 -6.20 -8.88 -0.35
CA GLY A 107 -6.05 -7.85 0.68
C GLY A 107 -5.21 -8.26 1.88
N ARG A 108 -4.79 -9.52 1.95
CA ARG A 108 -4.02 -10.07 3.09
C ARG A 108 -2.68 -9.37 3.29
N THR A 109 -2.02 -8.99 2.20
CA THR A 109 -0.72 -8.29 2.27
C THR A 109 -0.86 -6.95 2.96
N VAL A 110 -1.83 -6.15 2.55
CA VAL A 110 -2.09 -4.83 3.15
C VAL A 110 -2.50 -4.97 4.61
N ASP A 111 -3.39 -5.89 4.93
CA ASP A 111 -3.81 -6.13 6.31
C ASP A 111 -2.64 -6.55 7.20
N ALA A 112 -1.78 -7.43 6.71
CA ALA A 112 -0.58 -7.86 7.44
C ALA A 112 0.38 -6.68 7.73
N VAL A 113 0.54 -5.77 6.78
CA VAL A 113 1.34 -4.55 6.96
C VAL A 113 0.73 -3.67 8.05
N ILE A 114 -0.56 -3.41 7.99
CA ILE A 114 -1.27 -2.56 8.95
C ILE A 114 -1.24 -3.19 10.36
N GLU A 115 -1.53 -4.48 10.48
CA GLU A 115 -1.47 -5.19 11.75
C GLU A 115 -0.08 -5.15 12.37
N ARG A 116 0.95 -5.39 11.56
CA ARG A 116 2.33 -5.37 12.04
C ARG A 116 2.75 -3.97 12.47
N LEU A 117 2.42 -2.96 11.69
CA LEU A 117 2.69 -1.57 12.04
C LEU A 117 2.00 -1.19 13.36
N THR A 118 0.72 -1.49 13.49
CA THR A 118 -0.07 -1.19 14.70
C THR A 118 0.51 -1.87 15.93
N SER A 119 0.88 -3.13 15.81
CA SER A 119 1.47 -3.92 16.88
C SER A 119 2.80 -3.32 17.39
N LEU A 120 3.61 -2.77 16.49
CA LEU A 120 4.93 -2.23 16.82
C LEU A 120 4.90 -0.75 17.18
N ALA A 121 4.12 0.05 16.48
CA ALA A 121 4.02 1.50 16.75
C ALA A 121 3.12 1.83 17.93
N ARG A 122 2.19 0.94 18.28
CA ARG A 122 1.28 1.09 19.43
C ARG A 122 0.54 2.44 19.41
N LEU A 123 0.74 3.27 20.40
CA LEU A 123 0.11 4.60 20.53
C LEU A 123 0.58 5.58 19.45
N ASN A 124 1.70 5.31 18.80
CA ASN A 124 2.21 6.11 17.67
C ASN A 124 1.68 5.63 16.32
N THR A 125 0.78 4.67 16.29
CA THR A 125 0.16 4.23 15.05
C THR A 125 -0.57 5.40 14.39
N PRO A 126 -0.31 5.67 13.08
CA PRO A 126 -1.01 6.73 12.37
C PRO A 126 -2.53 6.58 12.46
N SER A 127 -3.22 7.68 12.73
CA SER A 127 -4.68 7.69 12.94
C SER A 127 -5.47 7.52 11.64
N ASP A 128 -4.90 7.93 10.51
CA ASP A 128 -5.52 7.81 9.18
C ASP A 128 -4.60 7.00 8.27
N VAL A 129 -5.03 5.78 7.97
CA VAL A 129 -4.31 4.84 7.09
C VAL A 129 -5.18 4.52 5.90
N ARG A 130 -4.73 4.87 4.71
CA ARG A 130 -5.44 4.63 3.46
C ARG A 130 -4.59 3.82 2.49
N VAL A 131 -5.28 3.13 1.57
CA VAL A 131 -4.68 2.24 0.59
C VAL A 131 -5.01 2.74 -0.80
N ALA A 132 -4.00 2.82 -1.66
CA ALA A 132 -4.12 3.18 -3.06
C ALA A 132 -3.50 2.09 -3.94
N VAL A 133 -4.27 1.60 -4.89
CA VAL A 133 -3.85 0.60 -5.87
C VAL A 133 -4.43 0.94 -7.23
N PRO A 134 -3.70 0.80 -8.35
CA PRO A 134 -4.28 1.01 -9.67
C PRO A 134 -5.25 -0.09 -10.07
N TYR A 135 -5.12 -1.29 -9.47
CA TYR A 135 -5.95 -2.44 -9.83
C TYR A 135 -6.54 -3.11 -8.59
N TYR A 136 -7.85 -3.32 -8.62
CA TYR A 136 -8.59 -3.96 -7.54
C TYR A 136 -9.40 -5.15 -8.08
N LYS A 137 -9.33 -6.29 -7.38
CA LYS A 137 -10.08 -7.50 -7.71
C LYS A 137 -11.12 -7.79 -6.62
N PRO A 138 -12.31 -7.17 -6.68
CA PRO A 138 -13.31 -7.28 -5.62
C PRO A 138 -13.75 -8.72 -5.32
N SER A 139 -13.84 -9.56 -6.36
CA SER A 139 -14.28 -10.96 -6.22
C SER A 139 -13.28 -11.86 -5.50
N ARG A 140 -12.03 -11.42 -5.36
CA ARG A 140 -10.97 -12.17 -4.70
C ARG A 140 -10.67 -11.70 -3.28
N ARG A 141 -11.29 -10.63 -2.88
CA ARG A 141 -11.09 -10.04 -1.56
C ARG A 141 -11.48 -11.01 -0.44
N GLU A 142 -10.59 -11.19 0.51
CA GLU A 142 -10.75 -12.09 1.66
C GLU A 142 -10.75 -11.34 3.01
N VAL A 143 -10.54 -10.01 2.97
CA VAL A 143 -10.50 -9.13 4.15
C VAL A 143 -11.63 -8.11 4.09
N ASP A 144 -11.98 -7.52 5.23
CA ASP A 144 -13.05 -6.52 5.28
C ASP A 144 -12.64 -5.20 4.65
N ARG A 145 -11.35 -4.88 4.68
CA ARG A 145 -10.82 -3.65 4.10
C ARG A 145 -11.02 -3.60 2.58
N VAL A 146 -11.41 -2.45 2.11
CA VAL A 146 -11.45 -2.09 0.68
C VAL A 146 -10.45 -0.97 0.46
N PRO A 147 -9.68 -0.96 -0.64
CA PRO A 147 -8.80 0.16 -0.91
C PRO A 147 -9.63 1.45 -1.08
N GLU A 148 -9.13 2.54 -0.51
CA GLU A 148 -9.80 3.83 -0.60
C GLU A 148 -9.69 4.45 -1.99
N TYR A 149 -8.61 4.11 -2.70
CA TYR A 149 -8.34 4.63 -4.06
C TYR A 149 -7.99 3.47 -4.99
N PHE A 150 -8.70 3.39 -6.12
CA PHE A 150 -8.44 2.44 -7.21
C PHE A 150 -9.05 2.88 -8.53
#